data_52944ae984070612ccaf680cde0882f3
#
_entry.id   52944ae984070612ccaf680cde0882f3
#
_cell.length_a   1.000
_cell.length_b   1.000
_cell.length_c   1.000
_cell.angle_alpha   90.00
_cell.angle_beta   90.00
_cell.angle_gamma   90.00
#
_symmetry.space_group_name_H-M   'P 1'
#
loop_
_entity.id
_entity.type
_entity.pdbx_description
1 polymer ?
#
loop_
_entity_poly.entity_id
_entity_poly.type
_entity_poly.pdbx_seq_one_letter_code
_entity_poly.pdbx_strand_id
1 'polypeptide(L)'
;MVEIEKPRIECIDSQDDVSYGKYIVEPLERGYGTTLGNSLRRILLSSLPGTAATSIKIAGVQHEFSTIPGVKEDVTEIVLNVKKIIAKLHCQGTKTVYIDAAGECEVTAGDIKADGEVEILNPEQ
;
A
#
# COMPACT_ATOMS: atom_id res chain seq x y z
N MET A 1 -33.59 -31.53 -9.80
CA MET A 1 -32.38 -30.72 -10.08
C MET A 1 -32.65 -29.36 -9.43
N VAL A 2 -31.90 -29.00 -8.40
CA VAL A 2 -32.08 -27.68 -7.76
C VAL A 2 -31.42 -26.67 -8.67
N GLU A 3 -32.22 -25.79 -9.24
CA GLU A 3 -31.73 -24.70 -10.09
C GLU A 3 -31.14 -23.63 -9.16
N ILE A 4 -29.82 -23.51 -9.12
CA ILE A 4 -29.14 -22.52 -8.32
C ILE A 4 -29.17 -21.20 -9.13
N GLU A 5 -29.92 -20.23 -8.64
CA GLU A 5 -29.93 -18.88 -9.25
C GLU A 5 -28.51 -18.28 -9.20
N LYS A 6 -28.09 -17.73 -10.33
CA LYS A 6 -26.80 -17.04 -10.39
C LYS A 6 -26.88 -15.73 -9.59
N PRO A 7 -25.95 -15.51 -8.65
CA PRO A 7 -25.93 -14.27 -7.89
C PRO A 7 -25.61 -13.08 -8.79
N ARG A 8 -26.21 -11.94 -8.47
CA ARG A 8 -25.90 -10.64 -9.06
C ARG A 8 -24.96 -9.89 -8.12
N ILE A 9 -24.06 -9.15 -8.72
CA ILE A 9 -23.12 -8.30 -7.99
C ILE A 9 -23.46 -6.86 -8.33
N GLU A 10 -23.86 -6.10 -7.34
CA GLU A 10 -24.20 -4.68 -7.48
C GLU A 10 -23.26 -3.83 -6.62
N CYS A 11 -22.66 -2.81 -7.23
CA CYS A 11 -21.92 -1.79 -6.50
C CYS A 11 -22.92 -0.75 -6.01
N ILE A 12 -23.09 -0.63 -4.68
CA ILE A 12 -24.03 0.32 -4.08
C ILE A 12 -23.36 1.62 -3.67
N ASP A 13 -22.09 1.59 -3.41
CA ASP A 13 -21.33 2.75 -2.99
C ASP A 13 -19.89 2.61 -3.46
N SER A 14 -19.40 3.62 -4.15
CA SER A 14 -18.01 3.73 -4.55
C SER A 14 -17.56 5.18 -4.41
N GLN A 15 -16.43 5.39 -3.77
CA GLN A 15 -15.82 6.72 -3.75
C GLN A 15 -15.05 6.97 -5.04
N ASP A 16 -14.97 8.22 -5.46
CA ASP A 16 -14.34 8.63 -6.72
C ASP A 16 -12.84 8.29 -6.79
N ASP A 17 -12.19 8.10 -5.64
CA ASP A 17 -10.77 7.77 -5.53
C ASP A 17 -10.43 6.26 -5.63
N VAL A 18 -11.42 5.42 -5.89
CA VAL A 18 -11.27 3.95 -6.02
C VAL A 18 -10.74 3.24 -4.75
N SER A 19 -10.63 3.96 -3.63
CA SER A 19 -10.10 3.41 -2.37
C SER A 19 -11.13 2.64 -1.56
N TYR A 20 -12.41 2.85 -1.85
CA TYR A 20 -13.54 2.22 -1.18
C TYR A 20 -14.61 1.78 -2.16
N GLY A 21 -15.15 0.59 -1.93
CA GLY A 21 -16.31 0.09 -2.66
C GLY A 21 -17.17 -0.82 -1.78
N LYS A 22 -18.46 -0.66 -1.89
CA LYS A 22 -19.45 -1.51 -1.22
C LYS A 22 -20.28 -2.24 -2.23
N TYR A 23 -20.31 -3.55 -2.14
CA TYR A 23 -20.97 -4.43 -3.08
C TYR A 23 -22.00 -5.30 -2.37
N ILE A 24 -23.13 -5.53 -3.04
CA ILE A 24 -24.11 -6.55 -2.64
C ILE A 24 -24.01 -7.70 -3.61
N VAL A 25 -24.01 -8.91 -3.06
CA VAL A 25 -24.03 -10.16 -3.82
C VAL A 25 -25.24 -10.96 -3.39
N GLU A 26 -26.23 -11.04 -4.25
CA GLU A 26 -27.49 -11.76 -3.98
C GLU A 26 -28.15 -12.29 -5.27
N PRO A 27 -29.00 -13.35 -5.20
CA PRO A 27 -29.26 -14.17 -4.02
C PRO A 27 -28.12 -15.15 -3.72
N LEU A 28 -27.92 -15.46 -2.45
CA LEU A 28 -27.00 -16.49 -2.02
C LEU A 28 -27.72 -17.50 -1.12
N GLU A 29 -27.41 -18.77 -1.30
CA GLU A 29 -27.89 -19.79 -0.38
C GLU A 29 -27.25 -19.63 1.01
N ARG A 30 -27.94 -20.19 2.01
CA ARG A 30 -27.47 -20.13 3.40
C ARG A 30 -26.08 -20.70 3.56
N GLY A 31 -25.18 -19.95 4.18
CA GLY A 31 -23.79 -20.31 4.41
C GLY A 31 -22.81 -19.89 3.31
N TYR A 32 -23.26 -19.64 2.08
CA TYR A 32 -22.37 -19.25 0.98
C TYR A 32 -21.74 -17.87 1.16
N GLY A 33 -22.45 -16.94 1.82
CA GLY A 33 -21.90 -15.60 2.09
C GLY A 33 -20.62 -15.65 2.91
N THR A 34 -20.57 -16.47 3.96
CA THR A 34 -19.37 -16.65 4.78
C THR A 34 -18.24 -17.30 3.98
N THR A 35 -18.52 -18.27 3.14
CA THR A 35 -17.54 -18.95 2.29
C THR A 35 -16.94 -18.00 1.26
N LEU A 36 -17.77 -17.26 0.55
CA LEU A 36 -17.32 -16.29 -0.45
C LEU A 36 -16.53 -15.14 0.19
N GLY A 37 -17.05 -14.57 1.25
CA GLY A 37 -16.39 -13.48 1.96
C GLY A 37 -15.02 -13.87 2.51
N ASN A 38 -14.90 -15.04 3.10
CA ASN A 38 -13.64 -15.56 3.61
C ASN A 38 -12.64 -15.87 2.48
N SER A 39 -13.10 -16.43 1.39
CA SER A 39 -12.26 -16.73 0.22
C SER A 39 -11.73 -15.45 -0.43
N LEU A 40 -12.59 -14.45 -0.64
CA LEU A 40 -12.19 -13.15 -1.17
C LEU A 40 -11.21 -12.43 -0.24
N ARG A 41 -11.48 -12.44 1.07
CA ARG A 41 -10.58 -11.86 2.06
C ARG A 41 -9.18 -12.47 1.98
N ARG A 42 -9.09 -13.79 1.92
CA ARG A 42 -7.80 -14.49 1.85
C ARG A 42 -7.03 -14.17 0.58
N ILE A 43 -7.70 -14.13 -0.56
CA ILE A 43 -7.08 -13.81 -1.85
C ILE A 43 -6.58 -12.35 -1.85
N LEU A 44 -7.40 -11.42 -1.39
CA LEU A 44 -7.04 -10.00 -1.33
C LEU A 44 -5.84 -9.72 -0.42
N LEU A 45 -5.71 -10.47 0.68
CA LEU A 45 -4.60 -10.31 1.62
C LEU A 45 -3.30 -10.99 1.18
N SER A 46 -3.37 -12.06 0.39
CA SER A 46 -2.21 -12.94 0.16
C SER A 46 -1.76 -13.06 -1.29
N SER A 47 -2.61 -12.74 -2.26
CA SER A 47 -2.40 -13.21 -3.64
C SER A 47 -2.36 -12.10 -4.68
N LEU A 48 -2.67 -10.86 -4.32
CA LEU A 48 -2.57 -9.74 -5.25
C LEU A 48 -1.13 -9.20 -5.26
N PRO A 49 -0.55 -9.00 -6.45
CA PRO A 49 0.74 -8.35 -6.56
C PRO A 49 0.64 -6.87 -6.18
N GLY A 50 1.68 -6.34 -5.60
CA GLY A 50 1.75 -4.94 -5.21
C GLY A 50 3.19 -4.48 -5.06
N THR A 51 3.35 -3.17 -4.88
CA THR A 51 4.64 -2.54 -4.66
C THR A 51 4.63 -1.85 -3.30
N ALA A 52 5.67 -2.08 -2.51
CA ALA A 52 5.85 -1.43 -1.23
C ALA A 52 7.34 -1.33 -0.88
N ALA A 53 7.67 -0.42 0.01
CA ALA A 53 9.01 -0.38 0.58
C ALA A 53 9.26 -1.62 1.44
N THR A 54 10.30 -2.39 1.14
CA THR A 54 10.67 -3.62 1.84
C THR A 54 11.79 -3.42 2.84
N SER A 55 12.65 -2.44 2.60
CA SER A 55 13.78 -2.10 3.46
C SER A 55 14.14 -0.63 3.33
N ILE A 56 14.75 -0.10 4.38
CA ILE A 56 15.30 1.24 4.41
C ILE A 56 16.72 1.19 4.95
N LYS A 57 17.59 2.04 4.41
CA LYS A 57 18.94 2.25 4.91
C LYS A 57 19.19 3.74 5.08
N ILE A 58 19.60 4.13 6.27
CA ILE A 58 19.94 5.52 6.61
C ILE A 58 21.41 5.60 6.94
N ALA A 59 22.11 6.56 6.35
CA ALA A 59 23.53 6.75 6.62
C ALA A 59 23.79 7.05 8.13
N GLY A 60 24.73 6.32 8.73
CA GLY A 60 25.08 6.48 10.15
C GLY A 60 24.11 5.83 11.14
N VAL A 61 23.07 5.15 10.68
CA VAL A 61 22.08 4.46 11.52
C VAL A 61 22.23 2.95 11.37
N GLN A 62 22.28 2.24 12.49
CA GLN A 62 22.46 0.78 12.50
C GLN A 62 21.19 0.01 12.83
N HIS A 63 20.22 0.63 13.51
CA HIS A 63 18.94 0.00 13.90
C HIS A 63 17.84 1.04 14.05
N GLU A 64 16.59 0.57 14.09
CA GLU A 64 15.38 1.39 14.13
C GLU A 64 15.17 2.18 15.42
N PHE A 65 15.88 1.83 16.49
CA PHE A 65 15.77 2.51 17.79
C PHE A 65 16.81 3.64 17.96
N SER A 66 17.16 4.29 16.87
CA SER A 66 18.13 5.39 16.85
C SER A 66 17.48 6.70 16.53
N THR A 67 18.21 7.77 16.77
CA THR A 67 17.90 9.12 16.29
C THR A 67 18.96 9.56 15.27
N ILE A 68 18.56 10.49 14.41
CA ILE A 68 19.46 11.07 13.41
C ILE A 68 19.77 12.50 13.86
N PRO A 69 21.03 12.91 13.98
CA PRO A 69 21.38 14.28 14.34
C PRO A 69 20.77 15.27 13.33
N GLY A 70 20.06 16.29 13.86
CA GLY A 70 19.42 17.31 13.04
C GLY A 70 18.08 16.91 12.40
N VAL A 71 17.57 15.73 12.68
CA VAL A 71 16.25 15.27 12.23
C VAL A 71 15.30 15.22 13.43
N LYS A 72 14.11 15.76 13.28
CA LYS A 72 13.10 15.84 14.34
C LYS A 72 12.52 14.46 14.68
N GLU A 73 12.22 13.68 13.66
CA GLU A 73 11.68 12.33 13.76
C GLU A 73 12.77 11.33 14.16
N ASP A 74 12.42 10.38 15.00
CA ASP A 74 13.27 9.22 15.23
C ASP A 74 13.16 8.22 14.05
N VAL A 75 14.08 7.24 14.03
CA VAL A 75 14.12 6.27 12.93
C VAL A 75 12.86 5.41 12.88
N THR A 76 12.24 5.12 14.01
CA THR A 76 10.97 4.38 14.08
C THR A 76 9.83 5.16 13.40
N GLU A 77 9.74 6.46 13.66
CA GLU A 77 8.76 7.34 12.99
C GLU A 77 9.01 7.41 11.50
N ILE A 78 10.27 7.51 11.07
CA ILE A 78 10.65 7.49 9.65
C ILE A 78 10.21 6.17 9.00
N VAL A 79 10.45 5.04 9.63
CA VAL A 79 10.02 3.72 9.13
C VAL A 79 8.51 3.66 8.99
N LEU A 80 7.75 4.17 9.96
CA LEU A 80 6.30 4.22 9.91
C LEU A 80 5.79 5.12 8.77
N ASN A 81 6.45 6.23 8.51
CA ASN A 81 6.12 7.11 7.41
C ASN A 81 6.45 6.47 6.05
N VAL A 82 7.61 5.84 5.91
CA VAL A 82 7.98 5.09 4.70
C VAL A 82 6.97 3.98 4.38
N LYS A 83 6.42 3.31 5.37
CA LYS A 83 5.36 2.30 5.18
C LYS A 83 4.07 2.85 4.58
N LYS A 84 3.82 4.14 4.71
CA LYS A 84 2.63 4.79 4.15
C LYS A 84 2.82 5.23 2.70
N ILE A 85 4.06 5.21 2.19
CA ILE A 85 4.34 5.59 0.81
C ILE A 85 3.67 4.58 -0.13
N ILE A 86 2.89 5.10 -1.07
CA ILE A 86 2.23 4.34 -2.12
C ILE A 86 3.03 4.53 -3.40
N ALA A 87 3.58 3.44 -3.90
CA ALA A 87 4.39 3.45 -5.11
C ALA A 87 3.88 2.45 -6.14
N LYS A 88 4.17 2.74 -7.40
CA LYS A 88 3.94 1.85 -8.52
C LYS A 88 5.26 1.53 -9.19
N LEU A 89 5.50 0.26 -9.43
CA LEU A 89 6.70 -0.22 -10.10
C LEU A 89 6.34 -0.69 -11.51
N HIS A 90 7.01 -0.16 -12.51
CA HIS A 90 6.77 -0.48 -13.93
C HIS A 90 7.71 -1.55 -14.48
N CYS A 91 8.59 -2.10 -13.65
CA CYS A 91 9.49 -3.20 -13.99
C CYS A 91 9.28 -4.41 -13.08
N GLN A 92 9.93 -5.51 -13.40
CA GLN A 92 9.99 -6.68 -12.53
C GLN A 92 11.21 -6.62 -11.61
N GLY A 93 11.04 -7.07 -10.38
CA GLY A 93 12.12 -7.14 -9.40
C GLY A 93 12.08 -6.03 -8.36
N THR A 94 13.20 -5.80 -7.71
CA THR A 94 13.38 -4.82 -6.65
C THR A 94 14.16 -3.63 -7.19
N LYS A 95 13.70 -2.41 -6.90
CA LYS A 95 14.41 -1.18 -7.23
C LYS A 95 14.85 -0.47 -5.94
N THR A 96 15.98 0.18 -6.01
CA THR A 96 16.48 1.05 -4.96
C THR A 96 16.29 2.50 -5.37
N VAL A 97 15.61 3.23 -4.53
CA VAL A 97 15.43 4.69 -4.66
C VAL A 97 16.09 5.37 -3.48
N TYR A 98 16.39 6.64 -3.57
CA TYR A 98 17.08 7.35 -2.49
C TYR A 98 16.56 8.78 -2.34
N ILE A 99 16.74 9.30 -1.13
CA ILE A 99 16.52 10.70 -0.78
C ILE A 99 17.86 11.28 -0.34
N ASP A 100 18.17 12.46 -0.83
CA ASP A 100 19.30 13.25 -0.42
C ASP A 100 18.81 14.67 -0.16
N ALA A 101 18.72 15.04 1.10
CA ALA A 101 18.25 16.34 1.54
C ALA A 101 19.28 16.98 2.47
N ALA A 102 19.47 18.28 2.33
CA ALA A 102 20.38 19.08 3.14
C ALA A 102 19.75 20.41 3.54
N GLY A 103 20.05 20.87 4.75
CA GLY A 103 19.52 22.12 5.29
C GLY A 103 18.22 21.92 6.06
N GLU A 104 17.62 23.01 6.49
CA GLU A 104 16.36 23.04 7.21
C GLU A 104 15.20 22.96 6.21
N CYS A 105 14.63 21.77 6.03
CA CYS A 105 13.54 21.53 5.10
C CYS A 105 12.67 20.37 5.58
N GLU A 106 11.43 20.36 5.09
CA GLU A 106 10.55 19.22 5.19
C GLU A 106 10.88 18.22 4.07
N VAL A 107 11.06 16.97 4.42
CA VAL A 107 11.39 15.91 3.47
C VAL A 107 10.16 15.05 3.26
N THR A 108 9.72 14.94 2.03
CA THR A 108 8.51 14.21 1.65
C THR A 108 8.83 13.08 0.65
N ALA A 109 7.86 12.23 0.39
CA ALA A 109 8.00 11.19 -0.63
C ALA A 109 8.23 11.76 -2.04
N GLY A 110 7.87 13.02 -2.28
CA GLY A 110 8.18 13.76 -3.52
C GLY A 110 9.66 14.01 -3.75
N ASP A 111 10.48 14.01 -2.68
CA ASP A 111 11.93 14.18 -2.76
C ASP A 111 12.67 12.88 -3.14
N ILE A 112 11.94 11.78 -3.28
CA ILE A 112 12.52 10.50 -3.70
C ILE A 112 13.06 10.62 -5.12
N LYS A 113 14.36 10.38 -5.24
CA LYS A 113 15.04 10.29 -6.52
C LYS A 113 14.83 8.87 -7.08
N ALA A 114 13.87 8.76 -7.98
CA ALA A 114 13.52 7.53 -8.67
C ALA A 114 13.81 7.67 -10.17
N ASP A 115 14.12 6.56 -10.80
CA ASP A 115 14.10 6.48 -12.26
C ASP A 115 12.64 6.37 -12.76
N GLY A 116 12.42 6.46 -14.08
CA GLY A 116 11.08 6.39 -14.67
C GLY A 116 10.33 5.08 -14.46
N GLU A 117 10.94 4.10 -13.80
CA GLU A 117 10.33 2.80 -13.50
C GLU A 117 9.61 2.78 -12.14
N VAL A 118 9.83 3.78 -11.29
CA VAL A 118 9.17 3.93 -9.98
C VAL A 118 8.39 5.22 -9.96
N GLU A 119 7.11 5.12 -9.70
CA GLU A 119 6.18 6.24 -9.57
C GLU A 119 5.66 6.32 -8.14
N ILE A 120 5.76 7.49 -7.53
CA ILE A 120 5.21 7.76 -6.20
C ILE A 120 3.82 8.37 -6.38
N LEU A 121 2.81 7.75 -5.77
CA LEU A 121 1.41 8.15 -5.93
C LEU A 121 0.94 9.13 -4.86
N ASN A 122 1.62 9.21 -3.72
CA ASN A 122 1.34 10.13 -2.62
C ASN A 122 2.60 10.94 -2.25
N PRO A 123 3.04 11.87 -3.10
CA PRO A 123 4.29 12.62 -2.91
C PRO A 123 4.30 13.53 -1.67
N GLU A 124 3.14 13.84 -1.12
CA GLU A 124 2.98 14.67 0.08
C GLU A 124 3.29 13.94 1.41
N GLN A 125 3.41 12.61 1.38
CA GLN A 125 3.62 11.76 2.56
C GLN A 125 4.99 11.97 3.19
#